data_5a9671d52ae2798d4af4aca86f83f400
#
_entry.id   5a9671d52ae2798d4af4aca86f83f400
#
_cell.length_a   1.000
_cell.length_b   1.000
_cell.length_c   1.000
_cell.angle_alpha   90.00
_cell.angle_beta   90.00
_cell.angle_gamma   90.00
#
_symmetry.space_group_name_H-M   'P 1'
#
loop_
_entity.id
_entity.type
_entity.pdbx_description
1 polymer ?
#
loop_
_entity_poly.entity_id
_entity_poly.type
_entity_poly.pdbx_seq_one_letter_code
_entity_poly.pdbx_strand_id
1 'polypeptide(L)'
;MPNYLIAHLDELPHVKCPCGFTRRAFADSKHTVASLHVVDIQEDARTHYHKQMTEIYLVLEGDGQMELDGKLVPVKPMTAIYIMPGCRHRAVGKLKIINIPVPAFDEQDEWFD
;
A
#
# COMPACT_ATOMS: atom_id res chain seq x y z
N MET A 1 -10.41 -23.77 -16.49
CA MET A 1 -9.63 -22.89 -15.59
C MET A 1 -10.57 -22.12 -14.70
N PRO A 2 -10.35 -22.11 -13.39
CA PRO A 2 -11.16 -21.26 -12.53
C PRO A 2 -10.92 -19.78 -12.86
N ASN A 3 -11.96 -19.00 -12.64
CA ASN A 3 -11.90 -17.56 -12.87
C ASN A 3 -11.65 -16.79 -11.59
N TYR A 4 -10.93 -17.39 -10.66
CA TYR A 4 -10.63 -16.78 -9.37
C TYR A 4 -9.29 -17.26 -8.83
N LEU A 5 -8.74 -16.46 -7.92
CA LEU A 5 -7.56 -16.81 -7.13
C LEU A 5 -7.89 -16.59 -5.67
N ILE A 6 -7.30 -17.40 -4.81
CA ILE A 6 -7.47 -17.26 -3.35
C ILE A 6 -6.08 -17.18 -2.72
N ALA A 7 -5.91 -16.24 -1.81
CA ALA A 7 -4.71 -16.14 -1.00
C ALA A 7 -5.10 -15.93 0.47
N HIS A 8 -4.38 -16.58 1.35
CA HIS A 8 -4.50 -16.37 2.80
C HIS A 8 -3.32 -15.50 3.22
N LEU A 9 -3.57 -14.22 3.39
CA LEU A 9 -2.51 -13.24 3.61
C LEU A 9 -1.69 -13.52 4.87
N ASP A 10 -2.32 -14.06 5.91
CA ASP A 10 -1.64 -14.43 7.14
C ASP A 10 -0.68 -15.62 6.97
N GLU A 11 -0.80 -16.36 5.89
CA GLU A 11 0.07 -17.50 5.56
C GLU A 11 1.17 -17.12 4.58
N LEU A 12 1.14 -15.92 4.01
CA LEU A 12 2.16 -15.45 3.09
C LEU A 12 3.40 -14.94 3.85
N PRO A 13 4.59 -15.07 3.26
CA PRO A 13 5.80 -14.58 3.93
C PRO A 13 5.80 -13.06 4.03
N HIS A 14 6.38 -12.54 5.12
CA HIS A 14 6.69 -11.13 5.23
C HIS A 14 7.82 -10.76 4.28
N VAL A 15 7.66 -9.67 3.56
CA VAL A 15 8.72 -9.06 2.77
C VAL A 15 9.03 -7.71 3.40
N LYS A 16 10.29 -7.47 3.71
CA LYS A 16 10.69 -6.20 4.30
C LYS A 16 10.52 -5.09 3.27
N CYS A 17 9.91 -3.99 3.70
CA CYS A 17 9.83 -2.76 2.91
C CYS A 17 10.47 -1.62 3.69
N PRO A 18 10.74 -0.45 3.07
CA PRO A 18 11.35 0.68 3.79
C PRO A 18 10.56 1.16 5.00
N CYS A 19 9.25 0.92 5.04
CA CYS A 19 8.37 1.36 6.13
C CYS A 19 8.09 0.27 7.16
N GLY A 20 8.49 -0.99 6.92
CA GLY A 20 8.19 -2.11 7.81
C GLY A 20 8.14 -3.42 7.06
N PHE A 21 6.99 -4.10 7.09
CA PHE A 21 6.80 -5.40 6.45
C PHE A 21 5.52 -5.42 5.63
N THR A 22 5.55 -6.18 4.54
CA THR A 22 4.38 -6.34 3.68
C THR A 22 4.18 -7.81 3.34
N ARG A 23 2.91 -8.21 3.23
CA ARG A 23 2.49 -9.51 2.67
C ARG A 23 1.72 -9.22 1.41
N ARG A 24 2.12 -9.84 0.31
CA ARG A 24 1.63 -9.49 -1.02
C ARG A 24 0.85 -10.63 -1.66
N ALA A 25 -0.37 -10.35 -2.09
CA ALA A 25 -1.21 -11.26 -2.83
C ALA A 25 -1.41 -10.75 -4.25
N PHE A 26 -1.41 -11.67 -5.22
CA PHE A 26 -1.71 -11.39 -6.63
C PHE A 26 -0.74 -10.39 -7.28
N ALA A 27 0.50 -10.36 -6.80
CA ALA A 27 1.49 -9.40 -7.28
C ALA A 27 2.43 -9.98 -8.34
N ASP A 28 2.11 -11.16 -8.89
CA ASP A 28 2.95 -11.76 -9.92
C ASP A 28 2.64 -11.15 -11.30
N SER A 29 3.56 -11.38 -12.24
CA SER A 29 3.48 -10.77 -13.57
C SER A 29 2.35 -11.27 -14.43
N LYS A 30 1.62 -12.32 -14.01
CA LYS A 30 0.51 -12.89 -14.78
C LYS A 30 -0.82 -12.20 -14.53
N HIS A 31 -0.94 -11.53 -13.39
CA HIS A 31 -2.19 -10.90 -12.95
C HIS A 31 -1.93 -9.43 -12.69
N THR A 32 -2.12 -8.63 -13.72
CA THR A 32 -1.66 -7.23 -13.74
C THR A 32 -2.73 -6.19 -13.41
N VAL A 33 -3.99 -6.61 -13.23
CA VAL A 33 -5.08 -5.65 -12.99
C VAL A 33 -4.97 -5.01 -11.61
N ALA A 34 -4.70 -5.82 -10.59
CA ALA A 34 -4.60 -5.33 -9.22
C ALA A 34 -3.84 -6.33 -8.37
N SER A 35 -3.24 -5.85 -7.30
CA SER A 35 -2.68 -6.71 -6.25
C SER A 35 -3.22 -6.24 -4.90
N LEU A 36 -3.02 -7.04 -3.86
CA LEU A 36 -3.49 -6.70 -2.52
C LEU A 36 -2.37 -6.97 -1.52
N HIS A 37 -2.05 -5.99 -0.71
CA HIS A 37 -0.95 -6.04 0.23
C HIS A 37 -1.44 -5.70 1.62
N VAL A 38 -1.00 -6.47 2.62
CA VAL A 38 -1.13 -6.08 4.02
C VAL A 38 0.22 -5.51 4.44
N VAL A 39 0.23 -4.26 4.87
CA VAL A 39 1.45 -3.52 5.19
C VAL A 39 1.44 -3.19 6.68
N ASP A 40 2.47 -3.68 7.38
CA ASP A 40 2.74 -3.32 8.76
C ASP A 40 3.77 -2.19 8.76
N ILE A 41 3.31 -0.98 9.03
CA ILE A 41 4.16 0.20 9.04
C ILE A 41 4.71 0.39 10.43
N GLN A 42 6.03 0.30 10.55
CA GLN A 42 6.74 0.36 11.83
C GLN A 42 7.39 1.73 12.06
N GLU A 43 7.67 2.46 11.00
CA GLU A 43 8.32 3.76 11.06
C GLU A 43 7.89 4.61 9.87
N ASP A 44 8.14 5.90 9.93
CA ASP A 44 7.76 6.82 8.88
C ASP A 44 8.45 6.45 7.56
N ALA A 45 7.66 6.28 6.51
CA ALA A 45 8.19 6.00 5.19
C ALA A 45 8.71 7.28 4.53
N ARG A 46 9.58 7.11 3.55
CA ARG A 46 10.00 8.21 2.69
C ARG A 46 8.85 8.61 1.77
N THR A 47 8.64 9.91 1.62
CA THR A 47 7.64 10.43 0.69
C THR A 47 7.94 9.97 -0.74
N HIS A 48 6.94 9.43 -1.40
CA HIS A 48 7.06 8.90 -2.76
C HIS A 48 5.77 9.09 -3.53
N TYR A 49 5.83 8.79 -4.82
CA TYR A 49 4.65 8.86 -5.69
C TYR A 49 4.77 7.83 -6.81
N HIS A 50 3.67 7.59 -7.49
CA HIS A 50 3.57 6.68 -8.61
C HIS A 50 3.10 7.45 -9.85
N LYS A 51 3.55 7.02 -11.02
CA LYS A 51 3.15 7.63 -12.28
C LYS A 51 2.04 6.85 -12.96
N GLN A 52 1.97 5.55 -12.72
CA GLN A 52 1.01 4.64 -13.35
C GLN A 52 -0.03 4.13 -12.34
N MET A 53 0.42 3.72 -11.16
CA MET A 53 -0.45 3.10 -10.18
C MET A 53 -1.35 4.11 -9.48
N THR A 54 -2.62 3.74 -9.33
CA THR A 54 -3.52 4.26 -8.32
C THR A 54 -3.48 3.30 -7.15
N GLU A 55 -3.50 3.80 -5.93
CA GLU A 55 -3.52 2.95 -4.74
C GLU A 55 -4.74 3.24 -3.89
N ILE A 56 -5.37 2.19 -3.39
CA ILE A 56 -6.45 2.31 -2.41
C ILE A 56 -5.92 1.79 -1.10
N TYR A 57 -5.91 2.63 -0.08
CA TYR A 57 -5.50 2.27 1.27
C TYR A 57 -6.72 2.12 2.17
N LEU A 58 -6.71 1.09 3.00
CA LEU A 58 -7.68 0.93 4.08
C LEU A 58 -6.91 0.72 5.38
N VAL A 59 -7.07 1.61 6.34
CA VAL A 59 -6.43 1.49 7.65
C VAL A 59 -7.16 0.42 8.46
N LEU A 60 -6.42 -0.59 8.94
CA LEU A 60 -6.96 -1.66 9.77
C LEU A 60 -6.73 -1.39 11.26
N GLU A 61 -5.53 -0.94 11.61
CA GLU A 61 -5.11 -0.73 12.99
C GLU A 61 -4.23 0.49 13.10
N GLY A 62 -4.27 1.13 14.25
CA GLY A 62 -3.40 2.24 14.61
C GLY A 62 -4.05 3.59 14.47
N ASP A 63 -3.42 4.56 15.10
CA ASP A 63 -3.79 5.98 15.03
C ASP A 63 -2.54 6.72 14.58
N GLY A 64 -2.52 7.15 13.35
CA GLY A 64 -1.41 7.88 12.77
C GLY A 64 -1.90 8.92 11.82
N GLN A 65 -1.05 9.25 10.88
CA GLN A 65 -1.36 10.25 9.87
C GLN A 65 -0.90 9.78 8.51
N MET A 66 -1.50 10.32 7.47
CA MET A 66 -0.99 10.24 6.10
C MET A 66 -0.59 11.62 5.66
N GLU A 67 0.61 11.76 5.13
CA GLU A 67 1.00 12.98 4.44
C GLU A 67 0.64 12.82 2.97
N LEU A 68 -0.22 13.72 2.50
CA LEU A 68 -0.77 13.69 1.14
C LEU A 68 -0.51 15.05 0.50
N ASP A 69 0.39 15.09 -0.48
CA ASP A 69 0.84 16.34 -1.14
C ASP A 69 1.22 17.42 -0.13
N GLY A 70 1.98 17.02 0.90
CA GLY A 70 2.47 17.91 1.94
C GLY A 70 1.51 18.19 3.08
N LYS A 71 0.29 17.67 3.03
CA LYS A 71 -0.71 17.88 4.06
C LYS A 71 -0.82 16.64 4.96
N LEU A 72 -0.67 16.82 6.27
CA LEU A 72 -0.88 15.76 7.24
C LEU A 72 -2.37 15.58 7.54
N VAL A 73 -2.85 14.38 7.33
CA VAL A 73 -4.26 14.03 7.54
C VAL A 73 -4.33 12.92 8.57
N PRO A 74 -5.05 13.12 9.70
CA PRO A 74 -5.21 12.04 10.68
C PRO A 74 -5.98 10.88 10.09
N VAL A 75 -5.55 9.66 10.43
CA VAL A 75 -6.25 8.44 10.00
C VAL A 75 -6.47 7.53 11.20
N LYS A 76 -7.47 6.68 11.10
CA LYS A 76 -7.87 5.72 12.12
C LYS A 76 -8.39 4.45 11.44
N PRO A 77 -8.63 3.36 12.20
CA PRO A 77 -9.24 2.18 11.59
C PRO A 77 -10.49 2.51 10.81
N MET A 78 -10.61 1.90 9.63
CA MET A 78 -11.69 2.11 8.64
C MET A 78 -11.58 3.41 7.83
N THR A 79 -10.49 4.16 7.96
CA THR A 79 -10.22 5.25 7.03
C THR A 79 -9.77 4.66 5.69
N ALA A 80 -10.42 5.09 4.61
CA ALA A 80 -10.03 4.71 3.25
C ALA A 80 -9.46 5.91 2.52
N ILE A 81 -8.40 5.70 1.74
CA ILE A 81 -7.74 6.75 0.98
C ILE A 81 -7.54 6.28 -0.45
N TYR A 82 -7.92 7.11 -1.40
CA TYR A 82 -7.72 6.87 -2.82
C TYR A 82 -6.59 7.76 -3.30
N ILE A 83 -5.45 7.14 -3.62
CA ILE A 83 -4.22 7.87 -3.96
C ILE A 83 -4.01 7.78 -5.46
N MET A 84 -4.15 8.92 -6.14
CA MET A 84 -4.01 9.01 -7.59
C MET A 84 -2.55 9.12 -8.02
N PRO A 85 -2.23 8.76 -9.26
CA PRO A 85 -0.89 9.00 -9.79
C PRO A 85 -0.45 10.45 -9.58
N GLY A 86 0.80 10.64 -9.19
CA GLY A 86 1.37 11.97 -8.93
C GLY A 86 1.21 12.46 -7.50
N CYS A 87 0.31 11.91 -6.71
CA CYS A 87 0.16 12.30 -5.31
C CYS A 87 1.39 11.87 -4.51
N ARG A 88 2.08 12.83 -3.91
CA ARG A 88 3.20 12.57 -3.01
C ARG A 88 2.63 12.16 -1.66
N HIS A 89 3.04 10.99 -1.18
CA HIS A 89 2.43 10.44 0.04
C HIS A 89 3.41 9.61 0.85
N ARG A 90 3.12 9.53 2.14
CA ARG A 90 3.77 8.61 3.08
C ARG A 90 2.88 8.41 4.30
N ALA A 91 2.99 7.24 4.91
CA ALA A 91 2.40 6.98 6.20
C ALA A 91 3.30 7.52 7.30
N VAL A 92 2.70 8.05 8.36
CA VAL A 92 3.39 8.59 9.52
C VAL A 92 2.83 7.90 10.76
N GLY A 93 3.71 7.29 11.55
CA GLY A 93 3.33 6.54 12.74
C GLY A 93 3.20 5.06 12.46
N LYS A 94 2.75 4.31 13.46
CA LYS A 94 2.59 2.85 13.36
C LYS A 94 1.17 2.54 12.93
N LEU A 95 1.05 1.94 11.77
CA LEU A 95 -0.24 1.62 11.15
C LEU A 95 -0.18 0.23 10.54
N LYS A 96 -1.33 -0.42 10.49
CA LYS A 96 -1.54 -1.60 9.66
C LYS A 96 -2.58 -1.26 8.62
N ILE A 97 -2.20 -1.39 7.35
CA ILE A 97 -3.08 -1.00 6.25
C ILE A 97 -3.19 -2.12 5.23
N ILE A 98 -4.30 -2.10 4.50
CA ILE A 98 -4.44 -2.82 3.24
C ILE A 98 -4.16 -1.81 2.14
N ASN A 99 -3.30 -2.21 1.20
CA ASN A 99 -3.00 -1.44 0.00
C ASN A 99 -3.42 -2.23 -1.23
N ILE A 100 -4.21 -1.62 -2.09
CA ILE A 100 -4.64 -2.21 -3.36
C ILE A 100 -4.13 -1.34 -4.50
N PRO A 101 -2.96 -1.68 -5.08
CA PRO A 101 -2.46 -1.01 -6.27
C PRO A 101 -3.21 -1.45 -7.52
N VAL A 102 -3.51 -0.50 -8.40
CA VAL A 102 -4.15 -0.72 -9.71
C VAL A 102 -3.41 0.13 -10.74
N PRO A 103 -2.72 -0.46 -11.72
CA PRO A 103 -2.49 -1.89 -11.92
C PRO A 103 -1.72 -2.53 -10.77
N ALA A 104 -1.53 -3.85 -10.83
CA ALA A 104 -0.83 -4.58 -9.78
C ALA A 104 0.53 -3.95 -9.46
N PHE A 105 0.97 -4.08 -8.22
CA PHE A 105 2.18 -3.45 -7.71
C PHE A 105 3.37 -3.65 -8.64
N ASP A 106 4.06 -2.55 -8.94
CA ASP A 106 5.28 -2.51 -9.74
C ASP A 106 6.27 -1.60 -8.99
N GLU A 107 7.33 -2.20 -8.44
CA GLU A 107 8.32 -1.44 -7.67
C GLU A 107 9.10 -0.44 -8.53
N GLN A 108 9.12 -0.64 -9.85
CA GLN A 108 9.76 0.31 -10.76
C GLN A 108 8.94 1.59 -10.95
N ASP A 109 7.67 1.57 -10.56
CA ASP A 109 6.80 2.75 -10.58
C ASP A 109 6.74 3.43 -9.22
N GLU A 110 7.84 3.42 -8.49
CA GLU A 110 7.98 4.15 -7.24
C GLU A 110 9.03 5.23 -7.43
N TRP A 111 8.63 6.49 -7.25
CA TRP A 111 9.43 7.66 -7.56
C TRP A 111 9.60 8.55 -6.34
N PHE A 112 10.73 9.19 -6.27
CA PHE A 112 11.09 10.11 -5.20
C PHE A 112 11.50 11.44 -5.80
N ASP A 113 11.18 12.52 -5.12
CA ASP A 113 11.66 13.84 -5.53
C ASP A 113 13.11 14.05 -5.12
#